data_dc138b0b79c6f6b1b9a147421fc9ecc5
#
_entry.id   dc138b0b79c6f6b1b9a147421fc9ecc5
#
_cell.length_a   1.000
_cell.length_b   1.000
_cell.length_c   1.000
_cell.angle_alpha   90.00
_cell.angle_beta   90.00
_cell.angle_gamma   90.00
#
_symmetry.space_group_name_H-M   'P 1'
#
loop_
_entity.id
_entity.type
_entity.pdbx_description
1 polymer ?
#
loop_
_entity_poly.entity_id
_entity_poly.type
_entity_poly.pdbx_seq_one_letter_code
_entity_poly.pdbx_strand_id
1 'polypeptide(L)'
;MIKKYRKKPVEIEAIQFKRNEFEDINEFTEGNAFNFRTERCINRKSSYCEIKTLEGTMTATEGDYIIKGVNGEFYPSKPDIFEKTYELVK
;
A
#
# COMPACT_ATOMS: atom_id res chain seq x y z
N MET A 1 -2.42 30.21 -17.32
CA MET A 1 -3.62 30.52 -16.52
C MET A 1 -3.78 29.55 -15.39
N ILE A 2 -3.89 30.03 -14.16
CA ILE A 2 -4.05 29.16 -12.99
C ILE A 2 -5.54 28.89 -12.77
N LYS A 3 -5.89 27.61 -12.63
CA LYS A 3 -7.25 27.19 -12.31
C LYS A 3 -7.22 26.30 -11.07
N LYS A 4 -8.29 26.28 -10.33
CA LYS A 4 -8.42 25.39 -9.18
C LYS A 4 -8.99 24.06 -9.63
N TYR A 5 -8.43 22.98 -9.12
CA TYR A 5 -8.88 21.62 -9.39
C TYR A 5 -9.22 20.92 -8.11
N ARG A 6 -10.23 20.08 -8.16
CA ARG A 6 -10.61 19.23 -7.05
C ARG A 6 -10.46 17.77 -7.49
N LYS A 7 -9.86 16.95 -6.63
CA LYS A 7 -9.77 15.52 -6.88
C LYS A 7 -11.17 14.93 -6.93
N LYS A 8 -11.48 14.19 -7.99
CA LYS A 8 -12.77 13.52 -8.10
C LYS A 8 -12.89 12.46 -7.02
N PRO A 9 -14.08 12.31 -6.42
CA PRO A 9 -14.31 11.22 -5.46
C PRO A 9 -14.31 9.89 -6.20
N VAL A 10 -13.27 9.09 -5.97
CA VAL A 10 -13.08 7.79 -6.62
C VAL A 10 -12.91 6.74 -5.55
N GLU A 11 -13.66 5.66 -5.65
CA GLU A 11 -13.46 4.53 -4.77
C GLU A 11 -12.23 3.73 -5.20
N ILE A 12 -11.43 3.31 -4.24
CA ILE A 12 -10.26 2.47 -4.47
C ILE A 12 -10.33 1.26 -3.54
N GLU A 13 -9.56 0.25 -3.87
CA GLU A 13 -9.39 -0.89 -2.98
C GLU A 13 -8.05 -0.76 -2.29
N ALA A 14 -7.97 -1.19 -1.05
CA ALA A 14 -6.73 -1.16 -0.30
C ALA A 14 -6.70 -2.29 0.73
N ILE A 15 -5.50 -2.74 1.04
CA ILE A 15 -5.26 -3.71 2.10
C ILE A 15 -4.16 -3.17 3.00
N GLN A 16 -4.30 -3.35 4.32
CA GLN A 16 -3.25 -2.98 5.25
C GLN A 16 -2.26 -4.12 5.40
N PHE A 17 -0.97 -3.80 5.32
CA PHE A 17 0.10 -4.78 5.49
C PHE A 17 0.25 -5.11 6.96
N LYS A 18 -0.19 -6.31 7.34
CA LYS A 18 -0.06 -6.81 8.70
C LYS A 18 0.99 -7.92 8.74
N ARG A 19 1.56 -8.12 9.93
CA ARG A 19 2.57 -9.16 10.13
C ARG A 19 2.07 -10.53 9.65
N ASN A 20 2.91 -11.22 8.88
CA ASN A 20 2.69 -12.58 8.40
C ASN A 20 1.49 -12.75 7.44
N GLU A 21 0.95 -11.68 6.90
CA GLU A 21 -0.12 -11.75 5.90
C GLU A 21 0.40 -11.61 4.47
N PHE A 22 1.51 -12.27 4.19
CA PHE A 22 2.18 -12.19 2.88
C PHE A 22 1.33 -12.74 1.73
N GLU A 23 0.59 -13.82 1.99
CA GLU A 23 -0.26 -14.42 0.97
C GLU A 23 -1.37 -13.47 0.53
N ASP A 24 -1.99 -12.79 1.49
CA ASP A 24 -3.05 -11.84 1.21
C ASP A 24 -2.54 -10.67 0.39
N ILE A 25 -1.35 -10.17 0.71
CA ILE A 25 -0.71 -9.09 -0.03
C ILE A 25 -0.35 -9.55 -1.44
N ASN A 26 0.20 -10.75 -1.57
CA ASN A 26 0.55 -11.31 -2.88
C ASN A 26 -0.67 -11.46 -3.77
N GLU A 27 -1.76 -11.96 -3.21
CA GLU A 27 -3.02 -12.14 -3.94
C GLU A 27 -3.62 -10.79 -4.33
N PHE A 28 -3.68 -9.85 -3.40
CA PHE A 28 -4.24 -8.53 -3.66
C PHE A 28 -3.48 -7.79 -4.76
N THR A 29 -2.15 -7.88 -4.74
CA THR A 29 -1.29 -7.18 -5.69
C THR A 29 -1.08 -7.95 -6.99
N GLU A 30 -1.70 -9.12 -7.14
CA GLU A 30 -1.58 -9.95 -8.34
C GLU A 30 -0.12 -10.26 -8.68
N GLY A 31 0.72 -10.45 -7.66
CA GLY A 31 2.12 -10.78 -7.82
C GLY A 31 3.05 -9.57 -8.00
N ASN A 32 2.53 -8.36 -7.91
CA ASN A 32 3.38 -7.15 -7.99
C ASN A 32 4.10 -6.84 -6.69
N ALA A 33 3.77 -7.52 -5.60
CA ALA A 33 4.53 -7.47 -4.35
C ALA A 33 5.50 -8.65 -4.33
N PHE A 34 6.73 -8.40 -3.92
CA PHE A 34 7.77 -9.42 -3.93
C PHE A 34 8.83 -9.12 -2.85
N ASN A 35 9.77 -10.05 -2.69
CA ASN A 35 10.83 -9.95 -1.67
C ASN A 35 10.29 -9.72 -0.27
N PHE A 36 9.30 -10.53 0.12
CA PHE A 36 8.75 -10.48 1.47
C PHE A 36 9.80 -10.91 2.48
N ARG A 37 10.00 -10.09 3.52
CA ARG A 37 11.00 -10.34 4.55
C ARG A 37 10.48 -9.95 5.92
N THR A 38 11.04 -10.58 6.94
CA THR A 38 10.81 -10.21 8.33
C THR A 38 12.16 -9.99 8.97
N GLU A 39 12.40 -8.79 9.49
CA GLU A 39 13.61 -8.49 10.25
C GLU A 39 13.35 -8.60 11.73
N ARG A 40 14.34 -9.12 12.46
CA ARG A 40 14.38 -9.09 13.91
C ARG A 40 15.35 -8.02 14.36
N CYS A 41 14.79 -6.96 14.94
CA CYS A 41 15.59 -6.08 15.77
C CYS A 41 15.42 -6.52 17.21
N ILE A 42 16.30 -6.06 18.11
CA ILE A 42 16.19 -6.34 19.54
C ILE A 42 14.78 -5.96 20.00
N ASN A 43 13.96 -6.94 20.38
CA ASN A 43 12.57 -6.77 20.84
C ASN A 43 11.56 -6.39 19.76
N ARG A 44 11.91 -6.43 18.47
CA ARG A 44 10.97 -6.13 17.38
C ARG A 44 11.12 -7.07 16.20
N LYS A 45 9.99 -7.47 15.65
CA LYS A 45 9.93 -8.07 14.33
C LYS A 45 9.19 -7.10 13.43
N SER A 46 9.76 -6.79 12.28
CA SER A 46 9.15 -5.92 11.29
C SER A 46 9.11 -6.64 9.96
N SER A 47 7.94 -6.68 9.34
CA SER A 47 7.78 -7.27 8.02
C SER A 47 7.82 -6.19 6.96
N TYR A 48 8.39 -6.49 5.81
CA TYR A 48 8.40 -5.57 4.68
C TYR A 48 8.47 -6.34 3.36
N CYS A 49 8.11 -5.66 2.29
CA CYS A 49 8.21 -6.19 0.94
C CYS A 49 8.44 -5.05 -0.05
N GLU A 50 8.71 -5.42 -1.28
CA GLU A 50 8.82 -4.45 -2.37
C GLU A 50 7.58 -4.57 -3.25
N ILE A 51 7.14 -3.43 -3.80
CA ILE A 51 5.98 -3.36 -4.68
C ILE A 51 6.39 -2.68 -5.98
N LYS A 52 6.05 -3.32 -7.07
CA LYS A 52 6.25 -2.72 -8.38
C LYS A 52 5.15 -1.69 -8.63
N THR A 53 5.55 -0.44 -8.80
CA THR A 53 4.63 0.68 -9.04
C THR A 53 4.90 1.29 -10.40
N LEU A 54 4.04 2.22 -10.84
CA LEU A 54 4.25 2.93 -12.09
C LEU A 54 5.50 3.80 -12.09
N GLU A 55 5.96 4.20 -10.90
CA GLU A 55 7.15 5.04 -10.74
C GLU A 55 8.41 4.24 -10.38
N GLY A 56 8.34 2.92 -10.46
CA GLY A 56 9.43 2.03 -10.09
C GLY A 56 9.09 1.23 -8.84
N THR A 57 10.10 0.58 -8.26
CA THR A 57 9.91 -0.27 -7.10
C THR A 57 9.92 0.55 -5.82
N MET A 58 8.91 0.36 -4.99
CA MET A 58 8.79 1.02 -3.68
C MET A 58 8.74 -0.02 -2.57
N THR A 59 9.20 0.35 -1.38
CA THR A 59 9.17 -0.53 -0.21
C THR A 59 7.92 -0.28 0.62
N ALA A 60 7.20 -1.35 0.94
CA ALA A 60 6.09 -1.32 1.88
C ALA A 60 6.52 -1.98 3.18
N THR A 61 6.17 -1.38 4.30
CA THR A 61 6.48 -1.91 5.62
C THR A 61 5.21 -2.23 6.39
N GLU A 62 5.35 -3.04 7.43
CA GLU A 62 4.21 -3.41 8.27
C GLU A 62 3.47 -2.17 8.75
N GLY A 63 2.14 -2.17 8.60
CA GLY A 63 1.29 -1.03 8.92
C GLY A 63 0.92 -0.18 7.72
N ASP A 64 1.71 -0.20 6.65
CA ASP A 64 1.40 0.55 5.44
C ASP A 64 0.15 -0.01 4.77
N TYR A 65 -0.58 0.86 4.08
CA TYR A 65 -1.66 0.42 3.20
C TYR A 65 -1.11 0.23 1.79
N ILE A 66 -1.60 -0.79 1.12
CA ILE A 66 -1.29 -1.02 -0.28
C ILE A 66 -2.56 -0.74 -1.05
N ILE A 67 -2.49 0.22 -1.96
CA ILE A 67 -3.64 0.73 -2.68
C ILE A 67 -3.63 0.21 -4.11
N LYS A 68 -4.80 -0.22 -4.56
CA LYS A 68 -5.03 -0.50 -5.98
C LYS A 68 -5.72 0.72 -6.57
N GLY A 69 -5.00 1.44 -7.42
CA GLY A 69 -5.51 2.65 -8.05
C GLY A 69 -6.52 2.38 -9.14
N VAL A 70 -7.09 3.46 -9.68
CA VAL A 70 -8.17 3.38 -10.67
C VAL A 70 -7.74 2.73 -11.98
N ASN A 71 -6.46 2.74 -12.28
CA ASN A 71 -5.92 2.11 -13.49
C ASN A 71 -5.35 0.71 -13.22
N GLY A 72 -5.64 0.14 -12.05
CA GLY A 72 -5.13 -1.17 -11.67
C GLY A 72 -3.69 -1.17 -11.18
N GLU A 73 -3.07 -0.02 -11.01
CA GLU A 73 -1.72 0.11 -10.45
C GLU A 73 -1.74 -0.07 -8.92
N PHE A 74 -0.61 -0.53 -8.39
CA PHE A 74 -0.46 -0.72 -6.94
C PHE A 74 0.62 0.22 -6.41
N TYR A 75 0.43 0.72 -5.19
CA TYR A 75 1.41 1.56 -4.52
C TYR A 75 1.19 1.55 -3.00
N PRO A 76 2.26 1.70 -2.21
CA PRO A 76 2.13 1.77 -0.76
C PRO A 76 1.83 3.18 -0.28
N SER A 77 1.16 3.29 0.86
CA SER A 77 0.88 4.56 1.52
C SER A 77 1.04 4.40 3.02
N LYS A 78 1.64 5.39 3.67
CA LYS A 78 1.78 5.41 5.12
C LYS A 78 0.40 5.48 5.77
N PRO A 79 0.19 4.81 6.92
CA PRO A 79 -1.12 4.74 7.55
C PRO A 79 -1.73 6.09 7.87
N ASP A 80 -0.94 7.03 8.39
CA ASP A 80 -1.42 8.36 8.74
C ASP A 80 -1.86 9.17 7.51
N ILE A 81 -1.12 9.05 6.43
CA ILE A 81 -1.46 9.71 5.16
C ILE A 81 -2.70 9.08 4.56
N PHE A 82 -2.77 7.75 4.58
CA PHE A 82 -3.93 7.02 4.05
C PHE A 82 -5.20 7.41 4.78
N GLU A 83 -5.16 7.43 6.10
CA GLU A 83 -6.34 7.73 6.93
C GLU A 83 -6.84 9.17 6.77
N LYS A 84 -5.97 10.09 6.40
CA LYS A 84 -6.36 11.47 6.09
C LYS A 84 -6.96 11.63 4.71
N THR A 85 -6.61 10.74 3.80
CA THR A 85 -6.99 10.84 2.38
C THR A 85 -8.24 10.03 2.05
N TYR A 86 -8.41 8.88 2.70
CA TYR A 86 -9.47 7.93 2.40
C TYR A 86 -10.26 7.58 3.64
N GLU A 87 -11.53 7.22 3.42
CA GLU A 87 -12.40 6.70 4.47
C GLU A 87 -13.03 5.40 3.99
N LEU A 88 -13.36 4.53 4.93
CA LEU A 88 -13.96 3.24 4.62
C LEU A 88 -15.38 3.42 4.07
N VAL A 89 -15.63 2.82 2.92
CA VAL A 89 -16.96 2.80 2.33
C VAL A 89 -17.74 1.63 2.96
N LYS A 90 -18.89 1.92 3.52
CA LYS A 90 -19.74 0.93 4.17
C LYS A 90 -20.94 0.58 3.30
#